data_2dafcd55a224b85f92bf51d4fc6f89bf
#
_entry.id   2dafcd55a224b85f92bf51d4fc6f89bf
#
_cell.length_a   1.000
_cell.length_b   1.000
_cell.length_c   1.000
_cell.angle_alpha   90.00
_cell.angle_beta   90.00
_cell.angle_gamma   90.00
#
_symmetry.space_group_name_H-M   'P 1'
#
loop_
_entity.id
_entity.type
_entity.pdbx_description
1 polymer ?
#
loop_
_entity_poly.entity_id
_entity_poly.type
_entity_poly.pdbx_seq_one_letter_code
_entity_poly.pdbx_strand_id
1 'polypeptide(L)'
;VNILRAFRDLFGLGVDSWAAWRALVAGAFGCPLSPEAAATFRELTQREPLAAPCRELWLAIGRRGGKNRVSAAIAVYLALLRPWRLALGEVGVVMVLASDRTQAKVAFRYIRGLLESDPSLWQEVVNVTADTITLRNGVEVVIGTADNAAVRGRTLLACIADEFAYWPHEAAQEVLRALRPAMATQPDAMLIVISSVYAAYGPFYEARKAHFGVANPHVLYAVATSQQMNPTLSEDFIVAEIARDPANAAEYLSIERSDLASFLDAQLVDDSTRSGPRELPRLATTRTGTPVNYYAGLDVSGGRGDAAAAAVAHRDGPRIIVDACRRWPAPHDPQVVAAQVAAFLASYGLRSARADQYGAELSRTIYAVAGVTLVAAPDSRSDSYLRLLPLLTTGRIELPPDPVLRQELLGLERRTRSGGRDVIDHRPGAHDDVANAVAIAAVAAAARDHSQRVVAASYSAQTIEMEAEFGRLHINA
;
A
#
# COMPACT_ATOMS: atom_id res chain seq x y z
N VAL A 1 16.46 -34.25 -7.72
CA VAL A 1 17.16 -33.68 -6.53
C VAL A 1 16.07 -33.18 -5.59
N ASN A 2 16.13 -33.55 -4.28
CA ASN A 2 15.22 -32.95 -3.32
C ASN A 2 15.70 -31.57 -2.90
N ILE A 3 14.81 -30.76 -2.33
CA ILE A 3 15.10 -29.35 -2.01
C ILE A 3 16.22 -29.19 -1.00
N LEU A 4 16.35 -30.08 -0.01
CA LEU A 4 17.42 -30.03 0.99
C LEU A 4 18.80 -30.24 0.38
N ARG A 5 18.88 -31.19 -0.56
CA ARG A 5 20.12 -31.44 -1.30
C ARG A 5 20.49 -30.23 -2.16
N ALA A 6 19.50 -29.63 -2.83
CA ALA A 6 19.73 -28.40 -3.60
C ALA A 6 20.20 -27.24 -2.72
N PHE A 7 19.59 -27.05 -1.56
CA PHE A 7 19.98 -26.01 -0.59
C PHE A 7 21.42 -26.17 -0.12
N ARG A 8 21.82 -27.42 0.19
CA ARG A 8 23.16 -27.70 0.70
C ARG A 8 24.21 -27.66 -0.38
N ASP A 9 23.96 -28.34 -1.50
CA ASP A 9 24.99 -28.66 -2.48
C ASP A 9 25.10 -27.61 -3.60
N LEU A 10 23.98 -26.91 -3.95
CA LEU A 10 23.92 -25.98 -5.07
C LEU A 10 23.75 -24.51 -4.65
N PHE A 11 23.02 -24.25 -3.57
CA PHE A 11 22.65 -22.87 -3.22
C PHE A 11 23.48 -22.26 -2.08
N GLY A 12 24.47 -23.00 -1.56
CA GLY A 12 25.34 -22.53 -0.47
C GLY A 12 24.61 -22.26 0.84
N LEU A 13 23.49 -22.97 1.09
CA LEU A 13 22.68 -22.87 2.31
C LEU A 13 22.90 -24.07 3.26
N GLY A 14 24.04 -24.75 3.10
CA GLY A 14 24.41 -25.94 3.88
C GLY A 14 24.97 -25.68 5.27
N VAL A 15 25.50 -24.46 5.52
CA VAL A 15 26.14 -24.10 6.79
C VAL A 15 25.13 -23.91 7.92
N ASP A 16 25.60 -23.98 9.18
CA ASP A 16 24.72 -24.02 10.37
C ASP A 16 23.85 -22.78 10.55
N SER A 17 24.30 -21.61 10.11
CA SER A 17 23.50 -20.39 10.14
C SER A 17 22.17 -20.47 9.35
N TRP A 18 22.01 -21.47 8.50
CA TRP A 18 20.79 -21.75 7.73
C TRP A 18 20.00 -22.97 8.25
N ALA A 19 20.35 -23.51 9.42
CA ALA A 19 19.73 -24.72 9.96
C ALA A 19 18.22 -24.56 10.15
N ALA A 20 17.76 -23.42 10.70
CA ALA A 20 16.33 -23.14 10.89
C ALA A 20 15.59 -23.08 9.55
N TRP A 21 16.16 -22.44 8.53
CA TRP A 21 15.60 -22.44 7.18
C TRP A 21 15.52 -23.83 6.57
N ARG A 22 16.57 -24.65 6.72
CA ARG A 22 16.53 -26.03 6.22
C ARG A 22 15.44 -26.86 6.92
N ALA A 23 15.30 -26.72 8.23
CA ALA A 23 14.24 -27.39 8.98
C ALA A 23 12.85 -26.99 8.51
N LEU A 24 12.61 -25.67 8.37
CA LEU A 24 11.32 -25.12 7.92
C LEU A 24 10.97 -25.56 6.50
N VAL A 25 11.90 -25.39 5.56
CA VAL A 25 11.69 -25.76 4.15
C VAL A 25 11.55 -27.28 4.00
N ALA A 26 12.35 -28.08 4.70
CA ALA A 26 12.22 -29.54 4.68
C ALA A 26 10.83 -30.00 5.12
N GLY A 27 10.35 -29.50 6.27
CA GLY A 27 9.02 -29.83 6.76
C GLY A 27 7.89 -29.36 5.86
N ALA A 28 8.04 -28.17 5.23
CA ALA A 28 7.08 -27.66 4.28
C ALA A 28 6.99 -28.46 2.96
N PHE A 29 8.11 -29.07 2.56
CA PHE A 29 8.21 -29.92 1.37
C PHE A 29 8.04 -31.42 1.64
N GLY A 30 7.65 -31.80 2.87
CA GLY A 30 7.43 -33.19 3.24
C GLY A 30 8.71 -34.02 3.25
N CYS A 31 9.87 -33.42 3.45
CA CYS A 31 11.14 -34.14 3.57
C CYS A 31 11.31 -34.70 4.99
N PRO A 32 11.96 -35.86 5.15
CA PRO A 32 12.32 -36.38 6.49
C PRO A 32 13.20 -35.37 7.25
N LEU A 33 12.93 -35.21 8.54
CA LEU A 33 13.66 -34.33 9.45
C LEU A 33 14.37 -35.14 10.53
N SER A 34 15.56 -34.67 10.94
CA SER A 34 16.16 -35.16 12.19
C SER A 34 15.32 -34.73 13.39
N PRO A 35 15.46 -35.35 14.57
CA PRO A 35 14.75 -34.92 15.77
C PRO A 35 14.93 -33.43 16.11
N GLU A 36 16.14 -32.90 15.95
CA GLU A 36 16.48 -31.50 16.19
C GLU A 36 15.81 -30.57 15.17
N ALA A 37 15.85 -30.93 13.88
CA ALA A 37 15.17 -30.16 12.83
C ALA A 37 13.66 -30.20 12.99
N ALA A 38 13.10 -31.33 13.44
CA ALA A 38 11.66 -31.42 13.73
C ALA A 38 11.27 -30.58 14.97
N ALA A 39 12.13 -30.46 15.97
CA ALA A 39 11.92 -29.58 17.11
C ALA A 39 11.91 -28.12 16.66
N THR A 40 12.89 -27.68 15.86
CA THR A 40 12.92 -26.34 15.25
C THR A 40 11.69 -26.09 14.41
N PHE A 41 11.26 -27.03 13.58
CA PHE A 41 10.04 -26.88 12.77
C PHE A 41 8.79 -26.67 13.64
N ARG A 42 8.64 -27.46 14.75
CA ARG A 42 7.50 -27.28 15.67
C ARG A 42 7.54 -25.93 16.37
N GLU A 43 8.71 -25.44 16.75
CA GLU A 43 8.86 -24.10 17.33
C GLU A 43 8.35 -23.01 16.38
N LEU A 44 8.75 -23.09 15.10
CA LEU A 44 8.42 -22.07 14.10
C LEU A 44 6.97 -22.15 13.59
N THR A 45 6.32 -23.32 13.68
CA THR A 45 5.01 -23.56 13.05
C THR A 45 3.91 -23.96 14.03
N GLN A 46 4.27 -24.31 15.28
CA GLN A 46 3.41 -24.89 16.31
C GLN A 46 2.65 -26.15 15.83
N ARG A 47 3.26 -26.93 14.95
CA ARG A 47 2.67 -28.17 14.41
C ARG A 47 3.72 -29.18 13.97
N GLU A 48 3.26 -30.42 13.70
CA GLU A 48 4.12 -31.46 13.15
C GLU A 48 4.52 -31.21 11.70
N PRO A 49 5.71 -31.69 11.27
CA PRO A 49 6.14 -31.66 9.88
C PRO A 49 5.13 -32.31 8.94
N LEU A 50 5.05 -31.81 7.71
CA LEU A 50 4.13 -32.35 6.70
C LEU A 50 4.66 -33.66 6.12
N ALA A 51 3.75 -34.57 5.75
CA ALA A 51 4.07 -35.81 5.05
C ALA A 51 4.28 -35.61 3.52
N ALA A 52 3.79 -34.47 2.98
CA ALA A 52 3.90 -34.11 1.57
C ALA A 52 4.06 -32.59 1.45
N PRO A 53 4.51 -32.07 0.31
CA PRO A 53 4.63 -30.64 0.10
C PRO A 53 3.30 -29.91 0.30
N CYS A 54 3.32 -28.79 1.04
CA CYS A 54 2.15 -27.91 1.13
C CYS A 54 1.91 -27.18 -0.20
N ARG A 55 0.67 -26.72 -0.40
CA ARG A 55 0.30 -25.88 -1.56
C ARG A 55 0.41 -24.40 -1.28
N GLU A 56 0.23 -24.00 -0.03
CA GLU A 56 0.41 -22.61 0.41
C GLU A 56 1.38 -22.59 1.61
N LEU A 57 2.44 -21.81 1.47
CA LEU A 57 3.45 -21.60 2.51
C LEU A 57 3.49 -20.12 2.89
N TRP A 58 3.07 -19.81 4.10
CA TRP A 58 3.05 -18.47 4.65
C TRP A 58 4.18 -18.28 5.65
N LEU A 59 5.02 -17.28 5.43
CA LEU A 59 6.27 -17.08 6.15
C LEU A 59 6.33 -15.67 6.76
N ALA A 60 6.02 -15.56 8.04
CA ALA A 60 6.21 -14.36 8.87
C ALA A 60 7.63 -14.36 9.45
N ILE A 61 8.58 -13.80 8.75
CA ILE A 61 10.01 -13.89 9.09
C ILE A 61 10.58 -12.49 9.35
N GLY A 62 11.26 -12.37 10.47
CA GLY A 62 11.84 -11.09 10.86
C GLY A 62 12.82 -10.52 9.83
N ARG A 63 13.00 -9.20 9.87
CA ARG A 63 13.91 -8.44 8.99
C ARG A 63 15.33 -8.97 9.10
N ARG A 64 16.09 -9.03 8.00
CA ARG A 64 17.43 -9.63 7.93
C ARG A 64 17.48 -11.14 8.21
N GLY A 65 16.34 -11.82 8.33
CA GLY A 65 16.24 -13.28 8.50
C GLY A 65 16.55 -14.11 7.25
N GLY A 66 17.01 -13.51 6.14
CA GLY A 66 17.44 -14.25 4.94
C GLY A 66 16.34 -14.52 3.90
N LYS A 67 15.16 -13.91 4.03
CA LYS A 67 13.99 -14.09 3.15
C LYS A 67 14.32 -14.14 1.66
N ASN A 68 14.95 -13.08 1.14
CA ASN A 68 15.20 -12.92 -0.30
C ASN A 68 16.09 -14.04 -0.87
N ARG A 69 17.12 -14.48 -0.11
CA ARG A 69 18.01 -15.55 -0.56
C ARG A 69 17.29 -16.89 -0.60
N VAL A 70 16.47 -17.18 0.42
CA VAL A 70 15.72 -18.43 0.48
C VAL A 70 14.57 -18.44 -0.52
N SER A 71 13.85 -17.34 -0.70
CA SER A 71 12.83 -17.21 -1.76
C SER A 71 13.41 -17.48 -3.14
N ALA A 72 14.59 -16.89 -3.44
CA ALA A 72 15.29 -17.14 -4.69
C ALA A 72 15.71 -18.60 -4.85
N ALA A 73 16.22 -19.25 -3.78
CA ALA A 73 16.58 -20.67 -3.79
C ALA A 73 15.36 -21.58 -4.04
N ILE A 74 14.21 -21.27 -3.41
CA ILE A 74 12.95 -21.99 -3.66
C ILE A 74 12.49 -21.76 -5.12
N ALA A 75 12.57 -20.52 -5.63
CA ALA A 75 12.22 -20.22 -7.01
C ALA A 75 13.04 -21.02 -8.02
N VAL A 76 14.37 -21.04 -7.85
CA VAL A 76 15.27 -21.83 -8.72
C VAL A 76 14.97 -23.33 -8.61
N TYR A 77 14.75 -23.83 -7.38
CA TYR A 77 14.38 -25.23 -7.19
C TYR A 77 13.09 -25.60 -7.92
N LEU A 78 12.04 -24.81 -7.75
CA LEU A 78 10.74 -25.06 -8.38
C LEU A 78 10.79 -24.86 -9.90
N ALA A 79 11.58 -23.94 -10.40
CA ALA A 79 11.68 -23.69 -11.84
C ALA A 79 12.51 -24.73 -12.59
N LEU A 80 13.62 -25.19 -11.98
CA LEU A 80 14.63 -25.97 -12.69
C LEU A 80 14.75 -27.41 -12.19
N LEU A 81 14.67 -27.63 -10.88
CA LEU A 81 15.01 -28.92 -10.29
C LEU A 81 13.81 -29.82 -9.97
N ARG A 82 12.61 -29.26 -9.92
CA ARG A 82 11.35 -29.99 -9.76
C ARG A 82 10.81 -30.34 -11.15
N PRO A 83 10.45 -31.63 -11.42
CA PRO A 83 9.84 -32.00 -12.70
C PRO A 83 8.39 -31.53 -12.78
N TRP A 84 8.01 -30.94 -13.90
CA TRP A 84 6.65 -30.51 -14.21
C TRP A 84 6.11 -31.24 -15.43
N ARG A 85 4.80 -31.42 -15.50
CA ARG A 85 4.10 -31.94 -16.68
C ARG A 85 3.41 -30.79 -17.38
N LEU A 86 4.01 -30.30 -18.46
CA LEU A 86 3.48 -29.26 -19.31
C LEU A 86 2.95 -29.87 -20.59
N ALA A 87 1.83 -29.35 -21.10
CA ALA A 87 1.31 -29.72 -22.40
C ALA A 87 2.20 -29.17 -23.54
N LEU A 88 2.06 -29.70 -24.74
CA LEU A 88 2.80 -29.21 -25.91
C LEU A 88 2.44 -27.73 -26.16
N GLY A 89 3.44 -26.85 -26.16
CA GLY A 89 3.28 -25.41 -26.33
C GLY A 89 2.89 -24.67 -25.06
N GLU A 90 2.69 -25.35 -23.93
CA GLU A 90 2.45 -24.73 -22.65
C GLU A 90 3.77 -24.25 -22.00
N VAL A 91 3.78 -23.03 -21.50
CA VAL A 91 4.90 -22.46 -20.75
C VAL A 91 4.54 -22.44 -19.27
N GLY A 92 5.34 -23.12 -18.45
CA GLY A 92 5.19 -23.09 -17.01
C GLY A 92 5.86 -21.85 -16.43
N VAL A 93 5.22 -21.19 -15.47
CA VAL A 93 5.76 -19.95 -14.90
C VAL A 93 5.97 -20.08 -13.40
N VAL A 94 7.19 -19.78 -12.95
CA VAL A 94 7.50 -19.45 -11.55
C VAL A 94 7.54 -17.93 -11.44
N MET A 95 6.55 -17.36 -10.74
CA MET A 95 6.37 -15.93 -10.65
C MET A 95 6.85 -15.38 -9.31
N VAL A 96 7.54 -14.24 -9.32
CA VAL A 96 7.87 -13.49 -8.10
C VAL A 96 7.20 -12.13 -8.18
N LEU A 97 6.30 -11.87 -7.25
CA LEU A 97 5.57 -10.61 -7.12
C LEU A 97 6.09 -9.83 -5.91
N ALA A 98 6.26 -8.52 -6.08
CA ALA A 98 6.63 -7.60 -5.00
C ALA A 98 5.75 -6.34 -5.03
N SER A 99 5.82 -5.51 -3.98
CA SER A 99 5.08 -4.26 -3.87
C SER A 99 5.37 -3.30 -5.03
N ASP A 100 6.62 -3.27 -5.47
CA ASP A 100 7.08 -2.43 -6.56
C ASP A 100 8.16 -3.12 -7.41
N ARG A 101 8.45 -2.51 -8.58
CA ARG A 101 9.40 -3.08 -9.55
C ARG A 101 10.84 -3.08 -9.04
N THR A 102 11.21 -2.20 -8.12
CA THR A 102 12.56 -2.14 -7.55
C THR A 102 12.79 -3.33 -6.62
N GLN A 103 11.81 -3.65 -5.78
CA GLN A 103 11.83 -4.83 -4.91
C GLN A 103 11.85 -6.13 -5.73
N ALA A 104 10.99 -6.23 -6.76
CA ALA A 104 11.00 -7.39 -7.66
C ALA A 104 12.37 -7.63 -8.31
N LYS A 105 13.09 -6.57 -8.71
CA LYS A 105 14.46 -6.65 -9.24
C LYS A 105 15.49 -7.14 -8.21
N VAL A 106 15.26 -6.93 -6.91
CA VAL A 106 16.14 -7.50 -5.86
C VAL A 106 16.03 -9.02 -5.88
N ALA A 107 14.81 -9.57 -5.85
CA ALA A 107 14.59 -11.02 -5.96
C ALA A 107 15.19 -11.59 -7.25
N PHE A 108 15.01 -10.91 -8.38
CA PHE A 108 15.57 -11.31 -9.67
C PHE A 108 17.10 -11.43 -9.65
N ARG A 109 17.79 -10.47 -9.02
CA ARG A 109 19.26 -10.52 -8.88
C ARG A 109 19.72 -11.73 -8.05
N TYR A 110 18.99 -12.09 -6.98
CA TYR A 110 19.31 -13.28 -6.20
C TYR A 110 19.08 -14.55 -7.00
N ILE A 111 17.97 -14.66 -7.76
CA ILE A 111 17.67 -15.81 -8.61
C ILE A 111 18.75 -15.97 -9.68
N ARG A 112 19.07 -14.89 -10.39
CA ARG A 112 20.10 -14.89 -11.43
C ARG A 112 21.46 -15.24 -10.85
N GLY A 113 21.85 -14.65 -9.71
CA GLY A 113 23.13 -14.96 -9.05
C GLY A 113 23.24 -16.42 -8.62
N LEU A 114 22.14 -17.07 -8.19
CA LEU A 114 22.14 -18.51 -7.89
C LEU A 114 22.32 -19.36 -9.15
N LEU A 115 21.69 -18.99 -10.26
CA LEU A 115 21.87 -19.68 -11.54
C LEU A 115 23.30 -19.52 -12.08
N GLU A 116 23.86 -18.32 -11.96
CA GLU A 116 25.25 -18.01 -12.42
C GLU A 116 26.33 -18.63 -11.50
N SER A 117 26.01 -18.99 -10.24
CA SER A 117 26.97 -19.52 -9.28
C SER A 117 27.42 -20.95 -9.58
N ASP A 118 26.65 -21.70 -10.39
CA ASP A 118 26.96 -23.09 -10.75
C ASP A 118 26.82 -23.28 -12.28
N PRO A 119 27.88 -23.68 -12.99
CA PRO A 119 27.84 -23.91 -14.43
C PRO A 119 26.75 -24.90 -14.87
N SER A 120 26.43 -25.92 -14.03
CA SER A 120 25.37 -26.89 -14.34
C SER A 120 23.97 -26.29 -14.30
N LEU A 121 23.75 -25.25 -13.50
CA LEU A 121 22.48 -24.49 -13.47
C LEU A 121 22.45 -23.49 -14.63
N TRP A 122 23.57 -22.80 -14.87
CA TRP A 122 23.61 -21.76 -15.91
C TRP A 122 23.43 -22.29 -17.34
N GLN A 123 23.92 -23.48 -17.65
CA GLN A 123 23.71 -24.12 -18.96
C GLN A 123 22.25 -24.39 -19.29
N GLU A 124 21.37 -24.40 -18.30
CA GLU A 124 19.92 -24.57 -18.46
C GLU A 124 19.21 -23.23 -18.77
N VAL A 125 19.90 -22.10 -18.68
CA VAL A 125 19.36 -20.79 -19.02
C VAL A 125 19.45 -20.58 -20.53
N VAL A 126 18.31 -20.31 -21.17
CA VAL A 126 18.20 -20.07 -22.62
C VAL A 126 18.26 -18.58 -22.94
N ASN A 127 17.54 -17.76 -22.12
CA ASN A 127 17.44 -16.34 -22.35
C ASN A 127 17.23 -15.59 -21.03
N VAL A 128 17.73 -14.36 -20.94
CA VAL A 128 17.52 -13.45 -19.81
C VAL A 128 17.14 -12.08 -20.35
N THR A 129 15.98 -11.59 -19.92
CA THR A 129 15.51 -10.23 -20.18
C THR A 129 15.58 -9.39 -18.90
N ALA A 130 14.96 -8.20 -18.88
CA ALA A 130 14.91 -7.33 -17.73
C ALA A 130 14.07 -7.89 -16.56
N ASP A 131 13.14 -8.82 -16.83
CA ASP A 131 12.13 -9.32 -15.89
C ASP A 131 11.79 -10.82 -16.09
N THR A 132 12.46 -11.52 -17.02
CA THR A 132 12.21 -12.93 -17.33
C THR A 132 13.51 -13.69 -17.53
N ILE A 133 13.58 -14.89 -16.95
CA ILE A 133 14.61 -15.89 -17.24
C ILE A 133 13.91 -17.09 -17.86
N THR A 134 14.23 -17.45 -19.11
CA THR A 134 13.71 -18.62 -19.81
C THR A 134 14.66 -19.79 -19.65
N LEU A 135 14.13 -20.93 -19.22
CA LEU A 135 14.88 -22.16 -19.00
C LEU A 135 14.64 -23.19 -20.10
N ARG A 136 15.61 -24.08 -20.31
CA ARG A 136 15.59 -25.13 -21.34
C ARG A 136 14.44 -26.12 -21.16
N ASN A 137 13.96 -26.34 -19.94
CA ASN A 137 12.85 -27.24 -19.61
C ASN A 137 11.44 -26.64 -19.92
N GLY A 138 11.37 -25.46 -20.57
CA GLY A 138 10.11 -24.81 -20.92
C GLY A 138 9.48 -23.99 -19.78
N VAL A 139 10.22 -23.76 -18.68
CA VAL A 139 9.78 -22.96 -17.56
C VAL A 139 10.37 -21.54 -17.66
N GLU A 140 9.59 -20.56 -17.32
CA GLU A 140 10.02 -19.17 -17.17
C GLU A 140 9.97 -18.75 -15.70
N VAL A 141 11.01 -18.02 -15.26
CA VAL A 141 10.98 -17.26 -14.00
C VAL A 141 10.68 -15.82 -14.35
N VAL A 142 9.55 -15.31 -13.86
CA VAL A 142 9.05 -13.97 -14.20
C VAL A 142 8.92 -13.14 -12.94
N ILE A 143 9.42 -11.90 -12.96
CA ILE A 143 9.15 -10.94 -11.88
C ILE A 143 8.05 -9.96 -12.28
N GLY A 144 7.25 -9.54 -11.31
CA GLY A 144 6.17 -8.58 -11.49
C GLY A 144 5.85 -7.77 -10.24
N THR A 145 4.93 -6.85 -10.38
CA THR A 145 4.34 -6.10 -9.27
C THR A 145 3.03 -6.73 -8.82
N ALA A 146 2.54 -6.32 -7.66
CA ALA A 146 1.27 -6.75 -7.07
C ALA A 146 0.06 -6.30 -7.90
N ASP A 147 -0.02 -6.78 -9.13
CA ASP A 147 -1.09 -6.52 -10.10
C ASP A 147 -1.71 -7.83 -10.56
N ASN A 148 -3.03 -7.94 -10.48
CA ASN A 148 -3.76 -9.13 -10.90
C ASN A 148 -3.67 -9.40 -12.42
N ALA A 149 -3.43 -8.36 -13.23
CA ALA A 149 -3.26 -8.48 -14.67
C ALA A 149 -2.00 -9.28 -15.04
N ALA A 150 -0.94 -9.20 -14.24
CA ALA A 150 0.29 -9.94 -14.47
C ALA A 150 0.13 -11.47 -14.33
N VAL A 151 -0.89 -11.91 -13.57
CA VAL A 151 -1.15 -13.32 -13.22
C VAL A 151 -2.04 -14.01 -14.24
N ARG A 152 -2.99 -13.30 -14.84
CA ARG A 152 -4.04 -13.88 -15.69
C ARG A 152 -3.48 -14.46 -16.99
N GLY A 153 -4.00 -15.61 -17.39
CA GLY A 153 -3.63 -16.29 -18.66
C GLY A 153 -2.29 -17.03 -18.61
N ARG A 154 -1.70 -17.23 -17.44
CA ARG A 154 -0.45 -17.98 -17.25
C ARG A 154 -0.69 -19.30 -16.52
N THR A 155 0.07 -20.34 -16.87
CA THR A 155 0.14 -21.59 -16.09
C THR A 155 1.17 -21.43 -15.00
N LEU A 156 0.71 -21.15 -13.77
CA LEU A 156 1.60 -20.95 -12.64
C LEU A 156 1.99 -22.28 -12.00
N LEU A 157 3.29 -22.53 -11.96
CA LEU A 157 3.92 -23.63 -11.22
C LEU A 157 4.21 -23.23 -9.77
N ALA A 158 4.58 -21.97 -9.59
CA ALA A 158 4.70 -21.36 -8.27
C ALA A 158 4.51 -19.85 -8.35
N CYS A 159 4.08 -19.26 -7.25
CA CYS A 159 4.13 -17.82 -7.05
C CYS A 159 4.76 -17.51 -5.70
N ILE A 160 5.72 -16.59 -5.68
CA ILE A 160 6.33 -16.04 -4.46
C ILE A 160 5.85 -14.60 -4.34
N ALA A 161 5.03 -14.31 -3.33
CA ALA A 161 4.58 -12.97 -2.98
C ALA A 161 5.48 -12.41 -1.88
N ASP A 162 6.40 -11.51 -2.27
CA ASP A 162 7.42 -10.96 -1.37
C ASP A 162 6.95 -9.67 -0.71
N GLU A 163 7.31 -9.50 0.57
CA GLU A 163 6.89 -8.40 1.45
C GLU A 163 5.37 -8.16 1.45
N PHE A 164 4.60 -9.25 1.43
CA PHE A 164 3.15 -9.26 1.24
C PHE A 164 2.37 -8.47 2.30
N ALA A 165 2.84 -8.42 3.56
CA ALA A 165 2.18 -7.66 4.62
C ALA A 165 2.14 -6.14 4.35
N TYR A 166 3.03 -5.65 3.48
CA TYR A 166 3.10 -4.24 3.08
C TYR A 166 2.30 -3.90 1.81
N TRP A 167 1.70 -4.90 1.15
CA TRP A 167 0.89 -4.64 -0.03
C TRP A 167 -0.41 -3.91 0.34
N PRO A 168 -0.93 -3.06 -0.56
CA PRO A 168 -2.27 -2.51 -0.39
C PRO A 168 -3.28 -3.65 -0.21
N HIS A 169 -4.17 -3.51 0.78
CA HIS A 169 -5.06 -4.59 1.23
C HIS A 169 -5.89 -5.20 0.09
N GLU A 170 -6.49 -4.35 -0.74
CA GLU A 170 -7.29 -4.80 -1.89
C GLU A 170 -6.45 -5.48 -2.96
N ALA A 171 -5.31 -4.88 -3.33
CA ALA A 171 -4.40 -5.48 -4.29
C ALA A 171 -3.94 -6.87 -3.81
N ALA A 172 -3.61 -7.01 -2.53
CA ALA A 172 -3.25 -8.28 -1.92
C ALA A 172 -4.38 -9.32 -2.05
N GLN A 173 -5.63 -8.93 -1.76
CA GLN A 173 -6.79 -9.82 -1.91
C GLN A 173 -7.08 -10.18 -3.38
N GLU A 174 -7.03 -9.21 -4.28
CA GLU A 174 -7.26 -9.45 -5.72
C GLU A 174 -6.22 -10.37 -6.33
N VAL A 175 -4.94 -10.18 -5.99
CA VAL A 175 -3.86 -11.06 -6.44
C VAL A 175 -4.05 -12.47 -5.90
N LEU A 176 -4.39 -12.67 -4.63
CA LEU A 176 -4.69 -14.01 -4.08
C LEU A 176 -5.85 -14.68 -4.81
N ARG A 177 -6.92 -13.92 -5.15
CA ARG A 177 -8.06 -14.45 -5.93
C ARG A 177 -7.66 -14.84 -7.35
N ALA A 178 -6.70 -14.15 -7.97
CA ALA A 178 -6.21 -14.47 -9.31
C ALA A 178 -5.21 -15.65 -9.31
N LEU A 179 -4.37 -15.78 -8.28
CA LEU A 179 -3.33 -16.80 -8.17
C LEU A 179 -3.90 -18.23 -8.05
N ARG A 180 -4.91 -18.44 -7.20
CA ARG A 180 -5.46 -19.77 -6.96
C ARG A 180 -6.01 -20.44 -8.23
N PRO A 181 -6.83 -19.77 -9.08
CA PRO A 181 -7.24 -20.34 -10.36
C PRO A 181 -6.09 -20.58 -11.34
N ALA A 182 -5.09 -19.68 -11.40
CA ALA A 182 -3.93 -19.81 -12.29
C ALA A 182 -3.03 -20.99 -11.94
N MET A 183 -3.13 -21.52 -10.73
CA MET A 183 -2.41 -22.70 -10.23
C MET A 183 -3.27 -23.98 -10.26
N ALA A 184 -4.54 -23.91 -10.63
CA ALA A 184 -5.49 -25.01 -10.47
C ALA A 184 -5.17 -26.22 -11.39
N THR A 185 -4.57 -25.98 -12.56
CA THR A 185 -4.21 -27.03 -13.53
C THR A 185 -2.97 -27.81 -13.13
N GLN A 186 -2.18 -27.31 -12.17
CA GLN A 186 -0.97 -27.94 -11.67
C GLN A 186 -1.17 -28.38 -10.22
N PRO A 187 -1.43 -29.68 -9.94
CA PRO A 187 -1.72 -30.16 -8.59
C PRO A 187 -0.61 -29.87 -7.57
N ASP A 188 0.63 -29.83 -8.06
CA ASP A 188 1.83 -29.59 -7.26
C ASP A 188 2.27 -28.13 -7.23
N ALA A 189 1.50 -27.21 -7.80
CA ALA A 189 1.80 -25.78 -7.78
C ALA A 189 1.80 -25.24 -6.36
N MET A 190 2.69 -24.27 -6.10
CA MET A 190 2.92 -23.77 -4.73
C MET A 190 2.83 -22.24 -4.67
N LEU A 191 2.01 -21.73 -3.76
CA LEU A 191 2.00 -20.33 -3.36
C LEU A 191 2.89 -20.15 -2.13
N ILE A 192 3.88 -19.28 -2.22
CA ILE A 192 4.74 -18.88 -1.12
C ILE A 192 4.50 -17.40 -0.84
N VAL A 193 3.97 -17.10 0.35
CA VAL A 193 3.74 -15.73 0.80
C VAL A 193 4.74 -15.44 1.91
N ILE A 194 5.62 -14.48 1.69
CA ILE A 194 6.70 -14.16 2.62
C ILE A 194 6.75 -12.67 2.93
N SER A 195 6.88 -12.35 4.21
CA SER A 195 7.00 -10.97 4.67
C SER A 195 7.63 -10.89 6.06
N SER A 196 8.14 -9.74 6.45
CA SER A 196 8.15 -9.33 7.85
C SER A 196 6.73 -8.96 8.29
N VAL A 197 6.49 -9.07 9.59
CA VAL A 197 5.19 -8.73 10.17
C VAL A 197 5.04 -7.22 10.21
N TYR A 198 3.84 -6.73 9.95
CA TYR A 198 3.55 -5.30 9.96
C TYR A 198 2.46 -4.95 10.97
N ALA A 199 1.20 -5.21 10.69
CA ALA A 199 0.07 -4.77 11.48
C ALA A 199 -0.88 -5.92 11.81
N ALA A 200 -1.68 -5.77 12.87
CA ALA A 200 -2.69 -6.75 13.31
C ALA A 200 -3.98 -6.68 12.47
N TYR A 201 -3.84 -6.48 11.15
CA TYR A 201 -4.94 -6.51 10.18
C TYR A 201 -4.44 -6.83 8.77
N GLY A 202 -5.35 -7.15 7.86
CA GLY A 202 -5.04 -7.46 6.47
C GLY A 202 -4.84 -8.94 6.19
N PRO A 203 -4.76 -9.33 4.88
CA PRO A 203 -4.78 -10.73 4.47
C PRO A 203 -3.66 -11.58 5.07
N PHE A 204 -2.48 -10.99 5.33
CA PHE A 204 -1.35 -11.69 5.94
C PHE A 204 -1.62 -12.05 7.41
N TYR A 205 -2.19 -11.11 8.16
CA TYR A 205 -2.60 -11.33 9.55
C TYR A 205 -3.78 -12.31 9.66
N GLU A 206 -4.78 -12.19 8.78
CA GLU A 206 -5.91 -13.12 8.76
C GLU A 206 -5.44 -14.55 8.42
N ALA A 207 -4.47 -14.72 7.52
CA ALA A 207 -3.85 -16.01 7.26
C ALA A 207 -3.13 -16.58 8.49
N ARG A 208 -2.46 -15.74 9.29
CA ARG A 208 -1.86 -16.15 10.58
C ARG A 208 -2.92 -16.69 11.53
N LYS A 209 -4.00 -15.95 11.73
CA LYS A 209 -5.12 -16.39 12.61
C LYS A 209 -5.74 -17.71 12.16
N ALA A 210 -5.86 -17.90 10.84
CA ALA A 210 -6.49 -19.08 10.28
C ALA A 210 -5.58 -20.33 10.26
N HIS A 211 -4.25 -20.15 10.18
CA HIS A 211 -3.38 -21.27 9.82
C HIS A 211 -2.18 -21.50 10.76
N PHE A 212 -1.78 -20.53 11.59
CA PHE A 212 -0.68 -20.73 12.52
C PHE A 212 -1.06 -21.71 13.64
N GLY A 213 -0.31 -22.78 13.79
CA GLY A 213 -0.61 -23.88 14.75
C GLY A 213 -1.77 -24.78 14.32
N VAL A 214 -2.44 -24.49 13.19
CA VAL A 214 -3.62 -25.26 12.76
C VAL A 214 -3.20 -26.39 11.82
N ALA A 215 -3.65 -27.61 12.10
CA ALA A 215 -3.37 -28.79 11.28
C ALA A 215 -4.11 -28.70 9.93
N ASN A 216 -3.36 -28.45 8.85
CA ASN A 216 -3.84 -28.43 7.49
C ASN A 216 -2.77 -29.03 6.56
N PRO A 217 -3.05 -30.08 5.77
CA PRO A 217 -2.05 -30.70 4.90
C PRO A 217 -1.62 -29.81 3.73
N HIS A 218 -2.43 -28.84 3.37
CA HIS A 218 -2.20 -27.99 2.21
C HIS A 218 -1.67 -26.59 2.52
N VAL A 219 -1.88 -26.11 3.75
CA VAL A 219 -1.47 -24.76 4.16
C VAL A 219 -0.57 -24.83 5.39
N LEU A 220 0.59 -24.21 5.30
CA LEU A 220 1.53 -24.07 6.40
C LEU A 220 1.78 -22.58 6.67
N TYR A 221 1.66 -22.18 7.93
CA TYR A 221 2.07 -20.86 8.39
C TYR A 221 3.22 -20.99 9.39
N ALA A 222 4.28 -20.22 9.21
CA ALA A 222 5.42 -20.18 10.11
C ALA A 222 5.70 -18.74 10.58
N VAL A 223 6.11 -18.62 11.85
CA VAL A 223 6.52 -17.36 12.46
C VAL A 223 7.91 -17.53 13.03
N ALA A 224 8.83 -16.64 12.68
CA ALA A 224 10.18 -16.65 13.20
C ALA A 224 10.77 -15.26 13.37
N THR A 225 11.49 -15.04 14.44
CA THR A 225 12.27 -13.82 14.66
C THR A 225 13.46 -13.73 13.71
N SER A 226 14.03 -12.54 13.59
CA SER A 226 15.27 -12.33 12.84
C SER A 226 16.40 -13.22 13.31
N GLN A 227 16.58 -13.35 14.63
CA GLN A 227 17.67 -14.11 15.22
C GLN A 227 17.50 -15.63 15.07
N GLN A 228 16.27 -16.14 15.19
CA GLN A 228 15.99 -17.56 14.93
C GLN A 228 16.37 -17.97 13.51
N MET A 229 16.13 -17.11 12.52
CA MET A 229 16.41 -17.43 11.11
C MET A 229 17.82 -17.00 10.67
N ASN A 230 18.44 -16.08 11.38
CA ASN A 230 19.80 -15.60 11.15
C ASN A 230 20.56 -15.44 12.47
N PRO A 231 21.16 -16.49 13.00
CA PRO A 231 21.88 -16.45 14.28
C PRO A 231 23.17 -15.60 14.24
N THR A 232 23.59 -15.11 13.06
CA THR A 232 24.73 -14.19 12.96
C THR A 232 24.35 -12.74 13.31
N LEU A 233 23.07 -12.45 13.44
CA LEU A 233 22.57 -11.14 13.88
C LEU A 233 22.63 -11.07 15.41
N SER A 234 23.37 -10.09 15.96
CA SER A 234 23.53 -9.96 17.40
C SER A 234 22.22 -9.52 18.09
N GLU A 235 21.97 -10.03 19.27
CA GLU A 235 20.83 -9.64 20.11
C GLU A 235 20.92 -8.16 20.50
N ASP A 236 22.12 -7.68 20.87
CA ASP A 236 22.34 -6.28 21.22
C ASP A 236 21.94 -5.32 20.08
N PHE A 237 22.19 -5.70 18.83
CA PHE A 237 21.76 -4.91 17.69
C PHE A 237 20.22 -4.83 17.63
N ILE A 238 19.52 -5.93 17.79
CA ILE A 238 18.05 -5.97 17.78
C ILE A 238 17.47 -5.13 18.92
N VAL A 239 18.01 -5.28 20.11
CA VAL A 239 17.61 -4.51 21.30
C VAL A 239 17.82 -3.01 21.07
N ALA A 240 18.97 -2.61 20.53
CA ALA A 240 19.26 -1.21 20.20
C ALA A 240 18.31 -0.63 19.14
N GLU A 241 17.97 -1.41 18.11
CA GLU A 241 17.02 -0.97 17.08
C GLU A 241 15.59 -0.82 17.64
N ILE A 242 15.15 -1.71 18.50
CA ILE A 242 13.84 -1.63 19.17
C ILE A 242 13.80 -0.45 20.16
N ALA A 243 14.90 -0.20 20.90
CA ALA A 243 15.00 0.94 21.81
C ALA A 243 14.96 2.29 21.05
N ARG A 244 15.50 2.34 19.82
CA ARG A 244 15.47 3.52 18.95
C ARG A 244 14.06 3.79 18.40
N ASP A 245 13.36 2.75 17.99
CA ASP A 245 11.98 2.79 17.52
C ASP A 245 11.25 1.50 17.91
N PRO A 246 10.27 1.57 18.85
CA PRO A 246 9.49 0.41 19.28
C PRO A 246 8.76 -0.31 18.12
N ALA A 247 8.47 0.39 17.01
CA ALA A 247 7.87 -0.21 15.82
C ALA A 247 8.75 -1.30 15.19
N ASN A 248 10.08 -1.25 15.42
CA ASN A 248 11.03 -2.26 14.96
C ASN A 248 10.81 -3.63 15.63
N ALA A 249 10.11 -3.71 16.76
CA ALA A 249 9.74 -4.99 17.35
C ALA A 249 8.93 -5.87 16.39
N ALA A 250 8.03 -5.28 15.61
CA ALA A 250 7.29 -6.00 14.58
C ALA A 250 8.22 -6.59 13.52
N GLU A 251 9.20 -5.81 13.07
CA GLU A 251 10.11 -6.23 12.00
C GLU A 251 11.14 -7.29 12.46
N TYR A 252 11.66 -7.21 13.70
CA TYR A 252 12.70 -8.12 14.17
C TYR A 252 12.17 -9.30 14.97
N LEU A 253 11.09 -9.12 15.74
CA LEU A 253 10.54 -10.16 16.62
C LEU A 253 9.30 -10.84 16.06
N SER A 254 8.82 -10.42 14.88
CA SER A 254 7.61 -10.94 14.21
C SER A 254 6.35 -10.82 15.09
N ILE A 255 6.21 -9.68 15.78
CA ILE A 255 5.07 -9.31 16.61
C ILE A 255 4.26 -8.25 15.87
N GLU A 256 2.96 -8.48 15.66
CA GLU A 256 2.10 -7.53 14.98
C GLU A 256 1.95 -6.22 15.78
N ARG A 257 1.96 -5.12 15.07
CA ARG A 257 1.68 -3.81 15.63
C ARG A 257 0.18 -3.66 15.89
N SER A 258 -0.19 -3.52 17.15
CA SER A 258 -1.56 -3.27 17.59
C SER A 258 -1.94 -1.78 17.60
N ASP A 259 -0.94 -0.90 17.46
CA ASP A 259 -1.13 0.56 17.41
C ASP A 259 -1.54 1.08 16.02
N LEU A 260 -1.58 0.21 15.02
CA LEU A 260 -2.00 0.51 13.66
C LEU A 260 -3.40 -0.04 13.37
N ALA A 261 -4.22 0.78 12.73
CA ALA A 261 -5.52 0.37 12.20
C ALA A 261 -5.75 1.01 10.82
N SER A 262 -6.52 0.35 9.96
CA SER A 262 -7.01 0.99 8.73
C SER A 262 -7.84 2.22 9.12
N PHE A 263 -7.62 3.34 8.45
CA PHE A 263 -8.36 4.57 8.75
C PHE A 263 -9.73 4.59 8.10
N LEU A 264 -9.85 4.12 6.85
CA LEU A 264 -11.08 4.08 6.09
C LEU A 264 -11.40 2.66 5.62
N ASP A 265 -12.68 2.33 5.62
CA ASP A 265 -13.22 1.09 5.05
C ASP A 265 -13.51 1.28 3.56
N ALA A 266 -13.34 0.21 2.77
CA ALA A 266 -13.56 0.24 1.32
C ALA A 266 -15.01 0.59 0.95
N GLN A 267 -15.99 0.02 1.66
CA GLN A 267 -17.41 0.29 1.42
C GLN A 267 -17.72 1.78 1.64
N LEU A 268 -17.16 2.39 2.68
CA LEU A 268 -17.35 3.81 2.99
C LEU A 268 -16.83 4.71 1.87
N VAL A 269 -15.66 4.40 1.30
CA VAL A 269 -15.08 5.15 0.18
C VAL A 269 -15.92 4.97 -1.08
N ASP A 270 -16.34 3.73 -1.37
CA ASP A 270 -17.14 3.40 -2.56
C ASP A 270 -18.52 4.04 -2.50
N ASP A 271 -19.20 4.00 -1.34
CA ASP A 271 -20.51 4.65 -1.13
C ASP A 271 -20.44 6.18 -1.24
N SER A 272 -19.27 6.76 -0.96
CA SER A 272 -19.00 8.19 -1.10
C SER A 272 -18.60 8.59 -2.51
N THR A 273 -18.32 7.63 -3.40
CA THR A 273 -17.84 7.87 -4.77
C THR A 273 -19.02 7.94 -5.73
N ARG A 274 -19.13 9.05 -6.48
CA ARG A 274 -20.21 9.19 -7.48
C ARG A 274 -20.02 8.27 -8.67
N SER A 275 -21.15 7.88 -9.27
CA SER A 275 -21.17 7.33 -10.63
C SER A 275 -21.13 8.47 -11.65
N GLY A 276 -20.24 8.40 -12.65
CA GLY A 276 -20.19 9.42 -13.71
C GLY A 276 -18.77 9.91 -14.04
N PRO A 277 -18.61 11.15 -14.51
CA PRO A 277 -17.31 11.66 -14.95
C PRO A 277 -16.36 11.90 -13.78
N ARG A 278 -15.05 11.72 -14.06
CA ARG A 278 -13.98 12.00 -13.08
C ARG A 278 -13.90 13.50 -12.74
N GLU A 279 -14.16 14.37 -13.69
CA GLU A 279 -14.16 15.82 -13.51
C GLU A 279 -15.53 16.38 -13.86
N LEU A 280 -16.12 17.15 -12.96
CA LEU A 280 -17.35 17.88 -13.20
C LEU A 280 -17.04 19.24 -13.82
N PRO A 281 -17.87 19.74 -14.75
CA PRO A 281 -17.70 21.07 -15.28
C PRO A 281 -18.01 22.13 -14.21
N ARG A 282 -17.39 23.31 -14.35
CA ARG A 282 -17.69 24.45 -13.49
C ARG A 282 -19.16 24.84 -13.59
N LEU A 283 -19.83 24.99 -12.45
CA LEU A 283 -21.21 25.46 -12.31
C LEU A 283 -21.22 26.92 -11.90
N ALA A 284 -22.21 27.68 -12.38
CA ALA A 284 -22.46 29.04 -11.93
C ALA A 284 -23.25 29.10 -10.64
N THR A 285 -24.23 28.17 -10.50
CA THR A 285 -25.14 28.09 -9.35
C THR A 285 -25.29 26.64 -8.90
N THR A 286 -25.54 26.45 -7.60
CA THR A 286 -25.91 25.18 -6.99
C THR A 286 -27.32 24.76 -7.43
N ARG A 287 -27.76 23.55 -7.06
CA ARG A 287 -29.13 23.09 -7.29
C ARG A 287 -30.19 23.97 -6.61
N THR A 288 -29.81 24.69 -5.56
CA THR A 288 -30.68 25.63 -4.85
C THR A 288 -30.64 27.05 -5.39
N GLY A 289 -29.93 27.28 -6.51
CA GLY A 289 -29.82 28.59 -7.17
C GLY A 289 -28.82 29.55 -6.53
N THR A 290 -28.06 29.12 -5.53
CA THR A 290 -26.99 29.96 -4.92
C THR A 290 -25.72 29.92 -5.76
N PRO A 291 -24.94 31.04 -5.87
CA PRO A 291 -23.65 31.03 -6.54
C PRO A 291 -22.70 29.98 -5.97
N VAL A 292 -22.01 29.25 -6.83
CA VAL A 292 -21.02 28.23 -6.41
C VAL A 292 -19.71 28.90 -6.04
N ASN A 293 -19.27 28.67 -4.81
CA ASN A 293 -17.92 29.02 -4.35
C ASN A 293 -17.05 27.77 -4.36
N TYR A 294 -15.99 27.80 -5.18
CA TYR A 294 -15.02 26.72 -5.28
C TYR A 294 -13.85 26.92 -4.31
N TYR A 295 -13.30 25.81 -3.84
CA TYR A 295 -12.15 25.75 -2.97
C TYR A 295 -11.14 24.75 -3.54
N ALA A 296 -9.85 25.13 -3.53
CA ALA A 296 -8.79 24.25 -4.01
C ALA A 296 -7.87 23.80 -2.88
N GLY A 297 -7.49 22.53 -2.94
CA GLY A 297 -6.45 21.90 -2.14
C GLY A 297 -5.29 21.47 -3.03
N LEU A 298 -4.07 21.65 -2.57
CA LEU A 298 -2.85 21.26 -3.26
C LEU A 298 -1.97 20.43 -2.31
N ASP A 299 -1.45 19.35 -2.85
CA ASP A 299 -0.25 18.69 -2.33
C ASP A 299 0.91 19.05 -3.29
N VAL A 300 1.87 19.81 -2.77
CA VAL A 300 2.98 20.35 -3.57
C VAL A 300 4.23 19.50 -3.40
N SER A 301 4.92 19.23 -4.50
CA SER A 301 6.12 18.38 -4.53
C SER A 301 7.29 19.13 -5.17
N GLY A 302 8.50 18.80 -4.70
CA GLY A 302 9.77 19.23 -5.32
C GLY A 302 10.11 18.52 -6.64
N GLY A 303 9.27 17.60 -7.12
CA GLY A 303 9.35 16.97 -8.44
C GLY A 303 10.33 15.80 -8.57
N ARG A 304 11.05 15.40 -7.52
CA ARG A 304 12.04 14.30 -7.60
C ARG A 304 11.50 12.95 -7.15
N GLY A 305 10.81 12.87 -6.03
CA GLY A 305 10.36 11.62 -5.42
C GLY A 305 8.85 11.50 -5.36
N ASP A 306 8.16 12.59 -5.01
CA ASP A 306 6.73 12.61 -4.79
C ASP A 306 6.00 13.29 -5.95
N ALA A 307 4.76 12.90 -6.19
CA ALA A 307 3.91 13.56 -7.15
C ALA A 307 3.38 14.88 -6.58
N ALA A 308 2.97 15.80 -7.45
CA ALA A 308 2.12 16.91 -7.08
C ALA A 308 0.65 16.53 -7.35
N ALA A 309 -0.27 17.03 -6.52
CA ALA A 309 -1.70 16.83 -6.72
C ALA A 309 -2.51 18.10 -6.43
N ALA A 310 -3.63 18.23 -7.12
CA ALA A 310 -4.59 19.31 -6.92
C ALA A 310 -6.01 18.76 -6.90
N ALA A 311 -6.86 19.33 -6.05
CA ALA A 311 -8.27 19.03 -6.02
C ALA A 311 -9.10 20.31 -5.92
N VAL A 312 -10.30 20.27 -6.49
CA VAL A 312 -11.29 21.37 -6.40
C VAL A 312 -12.57 20.79 -5.84
N ALA A 313 -13.16 21.50 -4.89
CA ALA A 313 -14.43 21.12 -4.28
C ALA A 313 -15.32 22.35 -4.10
N HIS A 314 -16.63 22.10 -4.06
CA HIS A 314 -17.61 23.11 -3.69
C HIS A 314 -18.63 22.56 -2.70
N ARG A 315 -19.43 23.46 -2.13
CA ARG A 315 -20.54 23.11 -1.26
C ARG A 315 -21.87 23.25 -1.97
N ASP A 316 -22.70 22.21 -1.94
CA ASP A 316 -24.08 22.22 -2.42
C ASP A 316 -25.03 21.83 -1.27
N GLY A 317 -25.59 22.83 -0.61
CA GLY A 317 -26.40 22.66 0.60
C GLY A 317 -25.60 22.03 1.75
N PRO A 318 -26.01 20.85 2.28
CA PRO A 318 -25.27 20.14 3.32
C PRO A 318 -24.11 19.29 2.79
N ARG A 319 -24.05 19.06 1.49
CA ARG A 319 -23.06 18.19 0.84
C ARG A 319 -21.86 18.96 0.35
N ILE A 320 -20.72 18.28 0.36
CA ILE A 320 -19.48 18.71 -0.25
C ILE A 320 -19.28 17.88 -1.52
N ILE A 321 -19.08 18.53 -2.64
CA ILE A 321 -18.81 17.88 -3.92
C ILE A 321 -17.34 18.11 -4.27
N VAL A 322 -16.58 17.05 -4.41
CA VAL A 322 -15.23 17.13 -4.97
C VAL A 322 -15.37 17.04 -6.48
N ASP A 323 -15.23 18.19 -7.15
CA ASP A 323 -15.52 18.31 -8.58
C ASP A 323 -14.47 17.60 -9.44
N ALA A 324 -13.21 17.79 -9.10
CA ALA A 324 -12.09 17.20 -9.82
C ALA A 324 -10.86 17.03 -8.92
N CYS A 325 -10.03 16.05 -9.27
CA CYS A 325 -8.67 15.92 -8.76
C CYS A 325 -7.72 15.54 -9.90
N ARG A 326 -6.48 16.05 -9.84
CA ARG A 326 -5.42 15.76 -10.81
C ARG A 326 -4.11 15.45 -10.10
N ARG A 327 -3.32 14.59 -10.70
CA ARG A 327 -2.00 14.18 -10.22
C ARG A 327 -0.95 14.39 -11.32
N TRP A 328 0.21 14.89 -10.92
CA TRP A 328 1.41 15.04 -11.76
C TRP A 328 2.52 14.15 -11.18
N PRO A 329 2.75 12.98 -11.79
CA PRO A 329 3.74 12.01 -11.27
C PRO A 329 5.16 12.58 -11.28
N ALA A 330 5.98 12.12 -10.34
CA ALA A 330 7.43 12.33 -10.37
C ALA A 330 8.08 11.36 -11.41
N PRO A 331 9.24 11.70 -11.99
CA PRO A 331 9.90 13.00 -11.88
C PRO A 331 9.24 14.07 -12.77
N HIS A 332 9.16 15.31 -12.29
CA HIS A 332 8.59 16.42 -13.04
C HIS A 332 9.32 17.75 -12.74
N ASP A 333 9.17 18.72 -13.66
CA ASP A 333 9.61 20.09 -13.45
C ASP A 333 8.55 20.87 -12.65
N PRO A 334 8.88 21.39 -11.45
CA PRO A 334 7.92 22.14 -10.62
C PRO A 334 7.34 23.38 -11.28
N GLN A 335 8.06 24.05 -12.19
CA GLN A 335 7.55 25.23 -12.91
C GLN A 335 6.49 24.84 -13.95
N VAL A 336 6.73 23.73 -14.67
CA VAL A 336 5.78 23.19 -15.64
C VAL A 336 4.50 22.75 -14.94
N VAL A 337 4.65 22.05 -13.81
CA VAL A 337 3.50 21.60 -13.01
C VAL A 337 2.74 22.78 -12.43
N ALA A 338 3.41 23.81 -11.91
CA ALA A 338 2.73 25.00 -11.40
C ALA A 338 1.89 25.71 -12.49
N ALA A 339 2.38 25.79 -13.72
CA ALA A 339 1.62 26.33 -14.84
C ALA A 339 0.39 25.47 -15.18
N GLN A 340 0.52 24.14 -15.17
CA GLN A 340 -0.59 23.22 -15.40
C GLN A 340 -1.64 23.27 -14.28
N VAL A 341 -1.20 23.37 -13.03
CA VAL A 341 -2.10 23.60 -11.88
C VAL A 341 -2.82 24.94 -12.02
N ALA A 342 -2.13 26.01 -12.41
CA ALA A 342 -2.75 27.30 -12.64
C ALA A 342 -3.86 27.22 -13.71
N ALA A 343 -3.62 26.54 -14.82
CA ALA A 343 -4.61 26.33 -15.87
C ALA A 343 -5.81 25.49 -15.35
N PHE A 344 -5.55 24.45 -14.57
CA PHE A 344 -6.59 23.62 -13.94
C PHE A 344 -7.45 24.44 -12.98
N LEU A 345 -6.87 25.23 -12.09
CA LEU A 345 -7.60 26.08 -11.15
C LEU A 345 -8.39 27.18 -11.87
N ALA A 346 -7.82 27.78 -12.90
CA ALA A 346 -8.48 28.81 -13.71
C ALA A 346 -9.76 28.29 -14.40
N SER A 347 -9.82 27.00 -14.78
CA SER A 347 -11.03 26.38 -15.33
C SER A 347 -12.22 26.39 -14.35
N TYR A 348 -11.96 26.48 -13.05
CA TYR A 348 -12.96 26.66 -11.99
C TYR A 348 -13.06 28.12 -11.50
N GLY A 349 -12.33 29.05 -12.13
CA GLY A 349 -12.31 30.46 -11.76
C GLY A 349 -11.50 30.78 -10.52
N LEU A 350 -10.59 29.87 -10.14
CA LEU A 350 -9.73 30.01 -8.97
C LEU A 350 -8.34 30.55 -9.35
N ARG A 351 -7.79 31.40 -8.47
CA ARG A 351 -6.40 31.87 -8.51
C ARG A 351 -5.67 31.69 -7.18
N SER A 352 -6.28 30.96 -6.26
CA SER A 352 -5.69 30.62 -4.97
C SER A 352 -6.02 29.19 -4.60
N ALA A 353 -5.14 28.57 -3.84
CA ALA A 353 -5.35 27.23 -3.30
C ALA A 353 -4.74 27.12 -1.90
N ARG A 354 -5.29 26.23 -1.07
CA ARG A 354 -4.69 25.85 0.21
C ARG A 354 -3.71 24.70 -0.01
N ALA A 355 -2.56 24.78 0.66
CA ALA A 355 -1.54 23.73 0.64
C ALA A 355 -1.07 23.44 2.06
N ASP A 356 -0.47 22.25 2.29
CA ASP A 356 0.17 21.91 3.55
C ASP A 356 1.19 23.02 3.95
N GLN A 357 1.33 23.27 5.25
CA GLN A 357 2.14 24.35 5.79
C GLN A 357 3.60 24.30 5.30
N TYR A 358 4.20 23.12 5.26
CA TYR A 358 5.60 22.94 4.82
C TYR A 358 5.80 23.09 3.31
N GLY A 359 4.90 22.57 2.50
CA GLY A 359 4.95 22.68 1.05
C GLY A 359 4.65 24.08 0.54
N ALA A 360 3.74 24.81 1.21
CA ALA A 360 3.34 26.14 0.82
C ALA A 360 4.50 27.15 0.86
N GLU A 361 5.41 27.04 1.81
CA GLU A 361 6.52 27.99 1.98
C GLU A 361 7.60 27.83 0.91
N LEU A 362 8.01 26.58 0.62
CA LEU A 362 9.02 26.25 -0.39
C LEU A 362 8.53 26.51 -1.83
N SER A 363 7.25 26.29 -2.10
CA SER A 363 6.68 26.37 -3.46
C SER A 363 5.99 27.69 -3.76
N ARG A 364 5.83 28.57 -2.76
CA ARG A 364 5.07 29.84 -2.88
C ARG A 364 5.52 30.69 -4.06
N THR A 365 6.82 30.86 -4.24
CA THR A 365 7.39 31.67 -5.32
C THR A 365 7.09 31.09 -6.70
N ILE A 366 7.25 29.77 -6.87
CA ILE A 366 7.01 29.09 -8.15
C ILE A 366 5.53 29.22 -8.56
N TYR A 367 4.61 28.98 -7.63
CA TYR A 367 3.18 29.08 -7.89
C TYR A 367 2.72 30.54 -8.08
N ALA A 368 3.32 31.50 -7.37
CA ALA A 368 3.04 32.92 -7.56
C ALA A 368 3.41 33.40 -8.97
N VAL A 369 4.55 32.94 -9.49
CA VAL A 369 4.97 33.18 -10.89
C VAL A 369 3.96 32.60 -11.88
N ALA A 370 3.38 31.45 -11.58
CA ALA A 370 2.32 30.83 -12.38
C ALA A 370 0.93 31.49 -12.19
N GLY A 371 0.80 32.49 -11.33
CA GLY A 371 -0.45 33.21 -11.08
C GLY A 371 -1.36 32.56 -10.04
N VAL A 372 -0.84 31.67 -9.19
CA VAL A 372 -1.57 31.00 -8.11
C VAL A 372 -1.04 31.47 -6.75
N THR A 373 -1.94 31.99 -5.91
CA THR A 373 -1.61 32.33 -4.51
C THR A 373 -1.78 31.08 -3.63
N LEU A 374 -0.68 30.60 -3.04
CA LEU A 374 -0.73 29.53 -2.05
C LEU A 374 -1.02 30.08 -0.66
N VAL A 375 -2.03 29.53 0.00
CA VAL A 375 -2.41 29.82 1.37
C VAL A 375 -2.17 28.55 2.20
N ALA A 376 -1.48 28.68 3.33
CA ALA A 376 -1.28 27.54 4.22
C ALA A 376 -2.64 27.02 4.75
N ALA A 377 -2.83 25.72 4.70
CA ALA A 377 -3.99 25.08 5.32
C ALA A 377 -3.92 25.27 6.85
N PRO A 378 -5.05 25.55 7.51
CA PRO A 378 -5.06 25.75 8.96
C PRO A 378 -4.82 24.45 9.74
N ASP A 379 -5.14 23.34 9.12
CA ASP A 379 -5.05 21.99 9.69
C ASP A 379 -3.76 21.32 9.23
N SER A 380 -3.20 20.45 10.05
CA SER A 380 -2.17 19.48 9.60
C SER A 380 -2.79 18.45 8.64
N ARG A 381 -1.95 17.71 7.92
CA ARG A 381 -2.40 16.59 7.05
C ARG A 381 -3.31 15.63 7.83
N SER A 382 -2.84 15.16 8.97
CA SER A 382 -3.61 14.25 9.85
C SER A 382 -4.93 14.87 10.32
N ASP A 383 -4.94 16.15 10.72
CA ASP A 383 -6.17 16.81 11.16
C ASP A 383 -7.14 17.00 9.98
N SER A 384 -6.65 17.24 8.76
CA SER A 384 -7.47 17.29 7.54
C SER A 384 -8.18 15.97 7.28
N TYR A 385 -7.51 14.83 7.43
CA TYR A 385 -8.12 13.51 7.34
C TYR A 385 -9.13 13.25 8.44
N LEU A 386 -8.82 13.61 9.70
CA LEU A 386 -9.78 13.49 10.80
C LEU A 386 -11.04 14.32 10.58
N ARG A 387 -10.94 15.47 9.89
CA ARG A 387 -12.11 16.30 9.53
C ARG A 387 -12.85 15.79 8.29
N LEU A 388 -12.17 15.05 7.40
CA LEU A 388 -12.78 14.41 6.25
C LEU A 388 -13.67 13.22 6.68
N LEU A 389 -13.27 12.46 7.70
CA LEU A 389 -13.97 11.27 8.18
C LEU A 389 -15.45 11.51 8.47
N PRO A 390 -15.87 12.54 9.22
CA PRO A 390 -17.31 12.80 9.46
C PRO A 390 -18.10 13.12 8.17
N LEU A 391 -17.46 13.69 7.14
CA LEU A 391 -18.11 13.95 5.87
C LEU A 391 -18.40 12.64 5.13
N LEU A 392 -17.46 11.69 5.16
CA LEU A 392 -17.62 10.36 4.60
C LEU A 392 -18.69 9.56 5.37
N THR A 393 -18.53 9.42 6.69
CA THR A 393 -19.40 8.58 7.53
C THR A 393 -20.86 9.04 7.58
N THR A 394 -21.11 10.33 7.34
CA THR A 394 -22.48 10.89 7.28
C THR A 394 -23.02 11.04 5.87
N GLY A 395 -22.33 10.55 4.83
CA GLY A 395 -22.75 10.66 3.44
C GLY A 395 -22.85 12.09 2.93
N ARG A 396 -22.11 13.02 3.54
CA ARG A 396 -22.11 14.45 3.18
C ARG A 396 -21.00 14.85 2.22
N ILE A 397 -20.28 13.92 1.68
CA ILE A 397 -19.28 14.16 0.63
C ILE A 397 -19.57 13.30 -0.58
N GLU A 398 -19.22 13.82 -1.74
CA GLU A 398 -19.26 13.09 -3.00
C GLU A 398 -17.87 13.18 -3.65
N LEU A 399 -17.22 12.02 -3.80
CA LEU A 399 -15.88 11.88 -4.35
C LEU A 399 -15.94 11.60 -5.86
N PRO A 400 -14.94 12.02 -6.66
CA PRO A 400 -14.82 11.62 -8.04
C PRO A 400 -14.43 10.14 -8.17
N PRO A 401 -14.83 9.44 -9.25
CA PRO A 401 -14.44 8.04 -9.50
C PRO A 401 -13.00 7.98 -10.04
N ASP A 402 -12.03 8.30 -9.18
CA ASP A 402 -10.62 8.29 -9.47
C ASP A 402 -9.94 7.12 -8.78
N PRO A 403 -9.31 6.17 -9.54
CA PRO A 403 -8.68 4.98 -8.96
C PRO A 403 -7.50 5.29 -8.03
N VAL A 404 -6.74 6.37 -8.33
CA VAL A 404 -5.59 6.77 -7.50
C VAL A 404 -6.09 7.33 -6.17
N LEU A 405 -7.08 8.23 -6.19
CA LEU A 405 -7.71 8.74 -4.97
C LEU A 405 -8.25 7.59 -4.10
N ARG A 406 -8.97 6.65 -4.71
CA ARG A 406 -9.51 5.50 -4.00
C ARG A 406 -8.40 4.68 -3.34
N GLN A 407 -7.34 4.36 -4.08
CA GLN A 407 -6.20 3.61 -3.57
C GLN A 407 -5.50 4.34 -2.41
N GLU A 408 -5.28 5.64 -2.54
CA GLU A 408 -4.61 6.44 -1.52
C GLU A 408 -5.46 6.55 -0.25
N LEU A 409 -6.77 6.77 -0.36
CA LEU A 409 -7.69 6.81 0.79
C LEU A 409 -7.71 5.49 1.57
N LEU A 410 -7.70 4.35 0.87
CA LEU A 410 -7.65 3.02 1.49
C LEU A 410 -6.25 2.66 2.03
N GLY A 411 -5.23 3.38 1.59
CA GLY A 411 -3.86 3.28 2.10
C GLY A 411 -3.60 4.04 3.38
N LEU A 412 -4.56 4.85 3.86
CA LEU A 412 -4.41 5.62 5.09
C LEU A 412 -4.53 4.73 6.33
N GLU A 413 -3.65 4.96 7.29
CA GLU A 413 -3.56 4.26 8.57
C GLU A 413 -3.74 5.23 9.73
N ARG A 414 -4.48 4.79 10.74
CA ARG A 414 -4.54 5.45 12.04
C ARG A 414 -3.45 4.86 12.92
N ARG A 415 -2.59 5.72 13.47
CA ARG A 415 -1.56 5.39 14.45
C ARG A 415 -1.90 6.06 15.77
N THR A 416 -2.16 5.28 16.79
CA THR A 416 -2.40 5.82 18.14
C THR A 416 -1.07 6.00 18.85
N ARG A 417 -0.69 7.25 19.15
CA ARG A 417 0.52 7.56 19.92
C ARG A 417 0.31 7.36 21.42
N SER A 418 1.40 7.15 22.16
CA SER A 418 1.41 6.96 23.61
C SER A 418 0.76 8.10 24.41
N GLY A 419 0.50 9.25 23.80
CA GLY A 419 -0.25 10.38 24.38
C GLY A 419 -1.74 10.40 24.04
N GLY A 420 -2.31 9.34 23.44
CA GLY A 420 -3.74 9.24 23.09
C GLY A 420 -4.16 10.08 21.88
N ARG A 421 -3.26 10.77 21.19
CA ARG A 421 -3.55 11.52 19.97
C ARG A 421 -3.34 10.61 18.75
N ASP A 422 -4.39 10.43 17.96
CA ASP A 422 -4.32 9.72 16.69
C ASP A 422 -3.56 10.55 15.64
N VAL A 423 -2.73 9.87 14.87
CA VAL A 423 -2.08 10.42 13.67
C VAL A 423 -2.52 9.58 12.49
N ILE A 424 -3.02 10.25 11.45
CA ILE A 424 -3.37 9.61 10.19
C ILE A 424 -2.25 9.88 9.20
N ASP A 425 -1.77 8.81 8.57
CA ASP A 425 -0.65 8.85 7.62
C ASP A 425 -0.79 7.68 6.63
N HIS A 426 -0.07 7.72 5.52
CA HIS A 426 0.00 6.58 4.60
C HIS A 426 0.95 5.49 5.10
N ARG A 427 0.83 4.28 4.55
CA ARG A 427 1.75 3.16 4.80
C ARG A 427 3.16 3.48 4.30
N PRO A 428 4.20 2.88 4.89
CA PRO A 428 5.55 2.97 4.35
C PRO A 428 5.60 2.52 2.88
N GLY A 429 6.17 3.38 2.01
CA GLY A 429 6.25 3.12 0.57
C GLY A 429 4.98 3.38 -0.24
N ALA A 430 3.90 3.85 0.39
CA ALA A 430 2.71 4.36 -0.28
C ALA A 430 2.76 5.89 -0.41
N HIS A 431 1.81 6.45 -1.13
CA HIS A 431 1.62 7.88 -1.33
C HIS A 431 0.19 8.27 -0.98
N ASP A 432 -0.04 9.54 -0.63
CA ASP A 432 -1.34 10.11 -0.33
C ASP A 432 -1.55 11.50 -0.95
N ASP A 433 -0.81 11.80 -2.04
CA ASP A 433 -0.77 13.12 -2.69
C ASP A 433 -2.18 13.62 -3.09
N VAL A 434 -2.95 12.78 -3.78
CA VAL A 434 -4.32 13.11 -4.23
C VAL A 434 -5.29 13.14 -3.06
N ALA A 435 -5.18 12.19 -2.13
CA ALA A 435 -6.02 12.12 -0.94
C ALA A 435 -5.84 13.34 -0.06
N ASN A 436 -4.59 13.82 0.12
CA ASN A 436 -4.27 15.03 0.87
C ASN A 436 -4.86 16.27 0.19
N ALA A 437 -4.65 16.45 -1.12
CA ALA A 437 -5.24 17.57 -1.87
C ALA A 437 -6.77 17.58 -1.77
N VAL A 438 -7.43 16.41 -1.88
CA VAL A 438 -8.88 16.25 -1.73
C VAL A 438 -9.34 16.58 -0.32
N ALA A 439 -8.64 16.10 0.71
CA ALA A 439 -8.97 16.40 2.11
C ALA A 439 -8.91 17.92 2.37
N ILE A 440 -7.85 18.59 1.92
CA ILE A 440 -7.68 20.04 2.07
C ILE A 440 -8.82 20.80 1.35
N ALA A 441 -9.15 20.43 0.11
CA ALA A 441 -10.23 21.07 -0.65
C ALA A 441 -11.61 20.84 0.01
N ALA A 442 -11.92 19.61 0.39
CA ALA A 442 -13.19 19.24 1.00
C ALA A 442 -13.39 19.92 2.36
N VAL A 443 -12.37 19.94 3.21
CA VAL A 443 -12.41 20.62 4.51
C VAL A 443 -12.56 22.12 4.35
N ALA A 444 -11.90 22.71 3.34
CA ALA A 444 -12.07 24.13 3.01
C ALA A 444 -13.51 24.46 2.58
N ALA A 445 -14.11 23.62 1.73
CA ALA A 445 -15.50 23.76 1.30
C ALA A 445 -16.53 23.53 2.44
N ALA A 446 -16.18 22.67 3.41
CA ALA A 446 -17.02 22.36 4.56
C ALA A 446 -16.96 23.46 5.65
N ALA A 447 -15.91 24.25 5.71
CA ALA A 447 -15.77 25.32 6.68
C ALA A 447 -16.91 26.35 6.49
N ARG A 448 -17.65 26.63 7.55
CA ARG A 448 -18.66 27.71 7.53
C ARG A 448 -17.92 29.03 7.42
N ASP A 449 -18.26 29.78 6.39
CA ASP A 449 -17.74 31.14 6.27
C ASP A 449 -18.30 31.99 7.41
N HIS A 450 -17.48 32.25 8.43
CA HIS A 450 -17.85 33.10 9.57
C HIS A 450 -18.16 34.54 9.14
N SER A 451 -17.64 34.95 7.98
CA SER A 451 -17.85 36.31 7.43
C SER A 451 -19.30 36.55 7.02
N GLN A 452 -20.02 35.53 6.54
CA GLN A 452 -21.44 35.67 6.19
C GLN A 452 -22.36 35.78 7.43
N ARG A 453 -21.99 35.21 8.58
CA ARG A 453 -22.77 35.35 9.81
C ARG A 453 -22.62 36.75 10.44
N VAL A 454 -21.45 37.35 10.34
CA VAL A 454 -21.22 38.71 10.84
C VAL A 454 -21.98 39.72 10.00
N VAL A 455 -22.01 39.59 8.68
CA VAL A 455 -22.77 40.46 7.78
C VAL A 455 -24.28 40.25 7.95
N ALA A 456 -24.78 39.05 8.06
CA ALA A 456 -26.21 38.78 8.29
C ALA A 456 -26.63 39.23 9.70
N ALA A 457 -25.79 39.11 10.73
CA ALA A 457 -26.07 39.62 12.06
C ALA A 457 -26.02 41.16 12.13
N SER A 458 -25.15 41.83 11.37
CA SER A 458 -25.10 43.28 11.29
C SER A 458 -26.29 43.87 10.51
N TYR A 459 -26.75 43.18 9.44
CA TYR A 459 -27.97 43.61 8.71
C TYR A 459 -29.25 43.44 9.57
N SER A 460 -29.37 42.33 10.32
CA SER A 460 -30.51 42.14 11.21
C SER A 460 -30.49 43.14 12.41
N ALA A 461 -29.33 43.49 12.94
CA ALA A 461 -29.21 44.48 14.01
C ALA A 461 -29.58 45.90 13.48
N GLN A 462 -29.12 46.27 12.30
CA GLN A 462 -29.48 47.56 11.67
C GLN A 462 -30.98 47.66 11.30
N THR A 463 -31.59 46.55 10.90
CA THR A 463 -33.05 46.54 10.57
C THR A 463 -33.86 46.67 11.87
N ILE A 464 -33.46 46.06 12.96
CA ILE A 464 -34.12 46.17 14.26
C ILE A 464 -33.95 47.57 14.85
N GLU A 465 -32.79 48.23 14.71
CA GLU A 465 -32.58 49.60 15.14
C GLU A 465 -33.43 50.60 14.29
N MET A 466 -33.51 50.43 12.99
CA MET A 466 -34.37 51.25 12.10
C MET A 466 -35.88 51.10 12.44
N GLU A 467 -36.36 49.87 12.71
CA GLU A 467 -37.77 49.67 13.10
C GLU A 467 -38.06 50.25 14.49
N ALA A 468 -37.10 50.20 15.42
CA ALA A 468 -37.22 50.85 16.75
C ALA A 468 -37.19 52.39 16.70
N GLU A 469 -36.47 52.95 15.75
CA GLU A 469 -36.40 54.43 15.50
C GLU A 469 -37.67 54.92 14.83
N PHE A 470 -38.22 54.17 13.83
CA PHE A 470 -39.53 54.47 13.20
C PHE A 470 -40.71 54.34 14.19
N GLY A 471 -40.65 53.33 15.09
CA GLY A 471 -41.69 53.16 16.13
C GLY A 471 -41.72 54.29 17.17
N ARG A 472 -40.58 54.96 17.44
CA ARG A 472 -40.54 56.13 18.34
C ARG A 472 -41.01 57.44 17.74
N LEU A 473 -40.99 57.56 16.39
CA LEU A 473 -41.49 58.74 15.68
C LEU A 473 -43.04 58.75 15.56
N HIS A 474 -43.74 57.62 15.75
CA HIS A 474 -45.19 57.56 15.71
C HIS A 474 -45.90 57.63 17.05
N ILE A 475 -45.18 57.72 18.18
CA ILE A 475 -45.78 57.87 19.51
C ILE A 475 -45.77 59.35 19.99
N ASN A 476 -45.13 60.28 19.27
CA ASN A 476 -45.03 61.70 19.64
C ASN A 476 -45.61 62.62 18.57
N ALA A 477 -46.64 62.17 17.81
CA ALA A 477 -47.41 63.00 16.91
C ALA A 477 -48.91 62.99 17.31
#